data_a00c061022d3ea4b2e1fae30e9ab7e42
#
_entry.id   a00c061022d3ea4b2e1fae30e9ab7e42
#
_cell.length_a   1.000
_cell.length_b   1.000
_cell.length_c   1.000
_cell.angle_alpha   90.00
_cell.angle_beta   90.00
_cell.angle_gamma   90.00
#
_symmetry.space_group_name_H-M   'P 1'
#
loop_
_entity.id
_entity.type
_entity.pdbx_description
1 polymer ?
#
loop_
_entity_poly.entity_id
_entity_poly.type
_entity_poly.pdbx_seq_one_letter_code
_entity_poly.pdbx_strand_id
1 'polypeptide(L)'
;YEQFSDEPADVWINEGINAETQKIFKVRIDHKANRIVYPLWDKELKFLTCKGRSLFPQYKKLGLPKYISYSKIGKMDFFCGWKENKDNILQNGTVYIFEGIKSVMKCYQSGIRNTICAETSSINKWQQEFLLQQNNIRNIYICFDSDKNYNDVVTHIEMLPKFFNVYIVLDRWKLLGDKCSPIDCGLDNFIMLRDNAIRIK
;
A
#
# COMPACT_ATOMS: atom_id res chain seq x y z
N TYR A 1 -13.50 -0.34 -16.51
CA TYR A 1 -13.45 0.30 -15.20
C TYR A 1 -14.52 1.38 -15.04
N GLU A 2 -14.75 2.18 -16.06
CA GLU A 2 -15.74 3.29 -16.06
C GLU A 2 -17.21 2.86 -15.88
N GLN A 3 -17.51 1.57 -16.00
CA GLN A 3 -18.85 1.01 -15.75
C GLN A 3 -19.22 0.92 -14.26
N PHE A 4 -18.25 1.02 -13.34
CA PHE A 4 -18.50 0.97 -11.91
C PHE A 4 -18.96 2.32 -11.38
N SER A 5 -19.77 2.31 -10.31
CA SER A 5 -20.33 3.53 -9.72
C SER A 5 -19.22 4.42 -9.14
N ASP A 6 -19.25 5.71 -9.50
CA ASP A 6 -18.31 6.73 -8.99
C ASP A 6 -18.84 7.33 -7.69
N GLU A 7 -18.96 6.50 -6.68
CA GLU A 7 -19.37 6.89 -5.35
C GLU A 7 -18.36 6.42 -4.31
N PRO A 8 -18.21 7.14 -3.20
CA PRO A 8 -17.31 6.71 -2.14
C PRO A 8 -17.84 5.44 -1.46
N ALA A 9 -16.91 4.59 -1.03
CA ALA A 9 -17.21 3.39 -0.28
C ALA A 9 -17.39 3.72 1.21
N ASP A 10 -18.63 3.71 1.71
CA ASP A 10 -18.96 3.99 3.13
C ASP A 10 -18.17 3.11 4.10
N VAL A 11 -17.93 1.86 3.74
CA VAL A 11 -17.09 0.96 4.55
C VAL A 11 -15.69 1.54 4.75
N TRP A 12 -15.11 2.16 3.73
CA TRP A 12 -13.79 2.79 3.85
C TRP A 12 -13.86 4.16 4.54
N ILE A 13 -14.97 4.89 4.43
CA ILE A 13 -15.20 6.10 5.25
C ILE A 13 -15.20 5.72 6.73
N ASN A 14 -15.94 4.68 7.11
CA ASN A 14 -15.99 4.17 8.48
C ASN A 14 -14.65 3.60 8.97
N GLU A 15 -13.78 3.16 8.04
CA GLU A 15 -12.41 2.72 8.33
C GLU A 15 -11.40 3.91 8.34
N GLY A 16 -11.90 5.16 8.24
CA GLY A 16 -11.10 6.38 8.36
C GLY A 16 -10.47 6.88 7.06
N ILE A 17 -11.00 6.51 5.88
CA ILE A 17 -10.55 7.01 4.58
C ILE A 17 -11.66 7.91 3.99
N ASN A 18 -11.43 9.22 3.95
CA ASN A 18 -12.44 10.18 3.50
C ASN A 18 -12.77 10.06 2.00
N ALA A 19 -13.94 10.59 1.60
CA ALA A 19 -14.45 10.51 0.24
C ALA A 19 -13.54 11.22 -0.77
N GLU A 20 -12.92 12.35 -0.40
CA GLU A 20 -11.99 13.07 -1.27
C GLU A 20 -10.76 12.21 -1.63
N THR A 21 -10.16 11.57 -0.66
CA THR A 21 -9.03 10.66 -0.87
C THR A 21 -9.44 9.48 -1.76
N GLN A 22 -10.61 8.88 -1.50
CA GLN A 22 -11.13 7.81 -2.34
C GLN A 22 -11.29 8.26 -3.80
N LYS A 23 -11.80 9.46 -4.04
CA LYS A 23 -11.93 10.05 -5.38
C LYS A 23 -10.57 10.25 -6.06
N ILE A 24 -9.55 10.74 -5.34
CA ILE A 24 -8.19 10.90 -5.87
C ILE A 24 -7.62 9.55 -6.33
N PHE A 25 -7.80 8.51 -5.53
CA PHE A 25 -7.36 7.14 -5.85
C PHE A 25 -8.33 6.40 -6.78
N LYS A 26 -9.35 7.10 -7.30
CA LYS A 26 -10.35 6.57 -8.23
C LYS A 26 -11.06 5.33 -7.72
N VAL A 27 -11.35 5.28 -6.43
CA VAL A 27 -12.15 4.20 -5.83
C VAL A 27 -13.56 4.25 -6.39
N ARG A 28 -14.13 3.09 -6.67
CA ARG A 28 -15.47 2.91 -7.22
C ARG A 28 -16.18 1.73 -6.55
N ILE A 29 -17.48 1.58 -6.81
CA ILE A 29 -18.28 0.44 -6.33
C ILE A 29 -18.75 -0.41 -7.50
N ASP A 30 -18.46 -1.71 -7.42
CA ASP A 30 -19.10 -2.73 -8.24
C ASP A 30 -20.30 -3.29 -7.46
N HIS A 31 -21.49 -2.73 -7.71
CA HIS A 31 -22.72 -3.18 -7.07
C HIS A 31 -23.08 -4.61 -7.44
N LYS A 32 -22.77 -5.06 -8.65
CA LYS A 32 -23.08 -6.42 -9.12
C LYS A 32 -22.29 -7.47 -8.38
N ALA A 33 -21.02 -7.22 -8.15
CA ALA A 33 -20.13 -8.14 -7.42
C ALA A 33 -20.05 -7.82 -5.92
N ASN A 34 -20.68 -6.75 -5.44
CA ASN A 34 -20.58 -6.23 -4.07
C ASN A 34 -19.12 -6.03 -3.65
N ARG A 35 -18.41 -5.19 -4.38
CA ARG A 35 -16.98 -4.91 -4.13
C ARG A 35 -16.65 -3.43 -4.22
N ILE A 36 -15.76 -3.00 -3.35
CA ILE A 36 -15.01 -1.75 -3.53
C ILE A 36 -13.91 -2.06 -4.54
N VAL A 37 -13.83 -1.26 -5.61
CA VAL A 37 -12.82 -1.46 -6.67
C VAL A 37 -11.91 -0.25 -6.79
N TYR A 38 -10.63 -0.50 -7.07
CA TYR A 38 -9.63 0.52 -7.32
C TYR A 38 -8.71 0.08 -8.47
N PRO A 39 -8.19 1.05 -9.26
CA PRO A 39 -7.38 0.75 -10.43
C PRO A 39 -5.97 0.31 -10.05
N LEU A 40 -5.41 -0.58 -10.84
CA LEU A 40 -4.00 -0.90 -10.86
C LEU A 40 -3.37 -0.31 -12.13
N TRP A 41 -2.28 0.40 -11.96
CA TRP A 41 -1.53 1.04 -13.03
C TRP A 41 -0.21 0.31 -13.22
N ASP A 42 0.20 0.10 -14.47
CA ASP A 42 1.53 -0.41 -14.76
C ASP A 42 2.63 0.64 -14.48
N LYS A 43 3.87 0.27 -14.69
CA LYS A 43 5.03 1.16 -14.45
C LYS A 43 5.06 2.39 -15.37
N GLU A 44 4.40 2.34 -16.53
CA GLU A 44 4.19 3.44 -17.46
C GLU A 44 2.94 4.29 -17.13
N LEU A 45 2.27 4.02 -16.00
CA LEU A 45 1.04 4.67 -15.54
C LEU A 45 -0.19 4.45 -16.46
N LYS A 46 -0.17 3.39 -17.27
CA LYS A 46 -1.32 2.95 -18.06
C LYS A 46 -2.21 2.06 -17.20
N PHE A 47 -3.52 2.13 -17.44
CA PHE A 47 -4.46 1.26 -16.75
C PHE A 47 -4.20 -0.21 -17.11
N LEU A 48 -3.94 -1.02 -16.09
CA LEU A 48 -3.69 -2.45 -16.25
C LEU A 48 -4.96 -3.27 -16.00
N THR A 49 -5.55 -3.10 -14.84
CA THR A 49 -6.76 -3.79 -14.37
C THR A 49 -7.28 -3.07 -13.12
N CYS A 50 -8.25 -3.66 -12.46
CA CYS A 50 -8.66 -3.23 -11.11
C CYS A 50 -8.65 -4.40 -10.13
N LYS A 51 -8.52 -4.06 -8.86
CA LYS A 51 -8.64 -4.96 -7.73
C LYS A 51 -9.91 -4.66 -6.97
N GLY A 52 -10.62 -5.69 -6.54
CA GLY A 52 -11.89 -5.55 -5.83
C GLY A 52 -11.86 -6.18 -4.45
N ARG A 53 -12.15 -5.38 -3.40
CA ARG A 53 -12.34 -5.86 -2.04
C ARG A 53 -13.81 -6.18 -1.80
N SER A 54 -14.10 -7.36 -1.24
CA SER A 54 -15.47 -7.74 -0.87
C SER A 54 -16.08 -6.75 0.14
N LEU A 55 -17.31 -6.35 -0.12
CA LEU A 55 -18.16 -5.58 0.81
C LEU A 55 -18.83 -6.48 1.86
N PHE A 56 -18.84 -7.80 1.66
CA PHE A 56 -19.40 -8.72 2.64
C PHE A 56 -18.47 -8.88 3.85
N PRO A 57 -18.89 -8.48 5.08
CA PRO A 57 -18.07 -8.67 6.28
C PRO A 57 -17.76 -10.15 6.53
N GLN A 58 -18.68 -11.02 6.15
CA GLN A 58 -18.61 -12.47 6.37
C GLN A 58 -18.05 -13.23 5.16
N TYR A 59 -17.26 -12.58 4.30
CA TYR A 59 -16.71 -13.18 3.07
C TYR A 59 -16.07 -14.55 3.30
N LYS A 60 -15.38 -14.76 4.44
CA LYS A 60 -14.76 -16.06 4.80
C LYS A 60 -15.82 -17.16 5.01
N LYS A 61 -16.92 -16.86 5.72
CA LYS A 61 -18.01 -17.81 5.96
C LYS A 61 -18.74 -18.16 4.66
N LEU A 62 -18.76 -17.22 3.71
CA LEU A 62 -19.37 -17.39 2.40
C LEU A 62 -18.43 -18.06 1.38
N GLY A 63 -17.21 -18.44 1.77
CA GLY A 63 -16.21 -18.99 0.86
C GLY A 63 -15.73 -17.99 -0.22
N LEU A 64 -15.93 -16.68 0.00
CA LEU A 64 -15.58 -15.65 -0.94
C LEU A 64 -14.16 -15.12 -0.67
N PRO A 65 -13.37 -14.82 -1.70
CA PRO A 65 -12.08 -14.17 -1.51
C PRO A 65 -12.28 -12.72 -1.05
N LYS A 66 -11.46 -12.29 -0.07
CA LYS A 66 -11.44 -10.90 0.40
C LYS A 66 -11.10 -9.94 -0.74
N TYR A 67 -10.11 -10.29 -1.56
CA TYR A 67 -9.68 -9.53 -2.74
C TYR A 67 -9.70 -10.40 -3.99
N ILE A 68 -10.03 -9.80 -5.12
CA ILE A 68 -9.91 -10.38 -6.46
C ILE A 68 -9.25 -9.37 -7.39
N SER A 69 -8.57 -9.86 -8.43
CA SER A 69 -8.23 -9.07 -9.61
C SER A 69 -9.27 -9.32 -10.70
N TYR A 70 -9.72 -8.28 -11.39
CA TYR A 70 -10.74 -8.38 -12.43
C TYR A 70 -10.20 -8.94 -13.74
N SER A 71 -8.89 -8.89 -13.92
CA SER A 71 -8.20 -9.65 -14.96
C SER A 71 -6.89 -10.22 -14.42
N LYS A 72 -6.34 -11.18 -15.17
CA LYS A 72 -5.07 -11.81 -14.79
C LYS A 72 -3.95 -10.78 -14.83
N ILE A 73 -3.23 -10.63 -13.71
CA ILE A 73 -2.00 -9.86 -13.62
C ILE A 73 -0.85 -10.80 -13.95
N GLY A 74 -0.07 -10.48 -14.98
CA GLY A 74 1.09 -11.26 -15.36
C GLY A 74 2.25 -11.03 -14.40
N LYS A 75 3.05 -10.02 -14.70
CA LYS A 75 4.20 -9.59 -13.91
C LYS A 75 3.80 -8.41 -13.01
N MET A 76 4.07 -8.52 -11.72
CA MET A 76 3.78 -7.45 -10.78
C MET A 76 5.05 -6.61 -10.57
N ASP A 77 5.33 -5.74 -11.54
CA ASP A 77 6.49 -4.83 -11.59
C ASP A 77 6.10 -3.36 -11.33
N PHE A 78 5.08 -3.17 -10.52
CA PHE A 78 4.52 -1.88 -10.15
C PHE A 78 4.16 -1.85 -8.66
N PHE A 79 3.85 -0.64 -8.17
CA PHE A 79 3.30 -0.43 -6.83
C PHE A 79 2.00 0.36 -6.92
N CYS A 80 1.01 -0.01 -6.11
CA CYS A 80 -0.19 0.79 -5.97
C CYS A 80 0.12 2.09 -5.20
N GLY A 81 -0.52 3.19 -5.61
CA GLY A 81 -0.23 4.52 -5.08
C GLY A 81 0.95 5.22 -5.75
N TRP A 82 1.69 4.55 -6.64
CA TRP A 82 2.79 5.18 -7.37
C TRP A 82 2.31 6.34 -8.24
N LYS A 83 1.21 6.15 -8.96
CA LYS A 83 0.64 7.16 -9.85
C LYS A 83 0.30 8.46 -9.13
N GLU A 84 -0.25 8.35 -7.93
CA GLU A 84 -0.72 9.47 -7.12
C GLU A 84 0.43 10.18 -6.38
N ASN A 85 1.51 9.45 -6.07
CA ASN A 85 2.52 9.89 -5.12
C ASN A 85 3.94 10.04 -5.70
N LYS A 86 4.20 9.63 -6.96
CA LYS A 86 5.54 9.56 -7.54
C LYS A 86 6.31 10.87 -7.47
N ASP A 87 5.65 12.00 -7.74
CA ASP A 87 6.32 13.30 -7.77
C ASP A 87 6.84 13.68 -6.38
N ASN A 88 6.05 13.42 -5.34
CA ASN A 88 6.46 13.61 -3.95
C ASN A 88 7.59 12.64 -3.55
N ILE A 89 7.53 11.38 -3.99
CA ILE A 89 8.58 10.39 -3.73
C ILE A 89 9.90 10.83 -4.35
N LEU A 90 9.88 11.19 -5.63
CA LEU A 90 11.08 11.58 -6.38
C LEU A 90 11.65 12.92 -5.90
N GLN A 91 10.80 13.85 -5.47
CA GLN A 91 11.22 15.11 -4.89
C GLN A 91 11.89 14.93 -3.53
N ASN A 92 11.31 14.09 -2.66
CA ASN A 92 11.82 13.86 -1.31
C ASN A 92 12.95 12.83 -1.24
N GLY A 93 13.11 12.00 -2.27
CA GLY A 93 14.08 10.90 -2.29
C GLY A 93 13.82 9.81 -1.23
N THR A 94 12.61 9.77 -0.69
CA THR A 94 12.20 8.83 0.36
C THR A 94 10.84 8.23 0.03
N VAL A 95 10.71 6.91 0.19
CA VAL A 95 9.45 6.19 -0.02
C VAL A 95 9.12 5.30 1.16
N TYR A 96 7.84 5.31 1.56
CA TYR A 96 7.26 4.39 2.55
C TYR A 96 6.46 3.32 1.81
N ILE A 97 6.76 2.04 2.05
CA ILE A 97 6.15 0.90 1.37
C ILE A 97 5.30 0.11 2.36
N PHE A 98 3.99 0.10 2.14
CA PHE A 98 2.99 -0.61 2.92
C PHE A 98 2.58 -1.93 2.26
N GLU A 99 1.79 -2.77 2.96
CA GLU A 99 1.21 -3.96 2.36
C GLU A 99 0.05 -3.62 1.42
N GLY A 100 -0.87 -2.76 1.83
CA GLY A 100 -2.12 -2.50 1.12
C GLY A 100 -2.45 -1.03 0.88
N ILE A 101 -3.28 -0.79 -0.13
CA ILE A 101 -3.65 0.54 -0.61
C ILE A 101 -4.34 1.42 0.45
N LYS A 102 -5.06 0.85 1.43
CA LYS A 102 -5.72 1.63 2.47
C LYS A 102 -4.74 2.44 3.31
N SER A 103 -3.59 1.85 3.63
CA SER A 103 -2.53 2.54 4.38
C SER A 103 -1.95 3.71 3.59
N VAL A 104 -1.78 3.55 2.29
CA VAL A 104 -1.36 4.63 1.37
C VAL A 104 -2.38 5.76 1.37
N MET A 105 -3.68 5.45 1.27
CA MET A 105 -4.75 6.46 1.31
C MET A 105 -4.81 7.20 2.66
N LYS A 106 -4.66 6.48 3.78
CA LYS A 106 -4.61 7.09 5.12
C LYS A 106 -3.42 8.03 5.28
N CYS A 107 -2.25 7.63 4.79
CA CYS A 107 -1.07 8.50 4.75
C CYS A 107 -1.32 9.72 3.87
N TYR A 108 -1.87 9.54 2.67
CA TYR A 108 -2.14 10.61 1.72
C TYR A 108 -3.01 11.71 2.31
N GLN A 109 -4.14 11.36 2.93
CA GLN A 109 -5.04 12.33 3.57
C GLN A 109 -4.44 12.99 4.80
N SER A 110 -3.45 12.36 5.44
CA SER A 110 -2.67 12.92 6.56
C SER A 110 -1.48 13.78 6.09
N GLY A 111 -1.36 14.05 4.79
CA GLY A 111 -0.30 14.86 4.22
C GLY A 111 1.00 14.12 3.90
N ILE A 112 1.09 12.82 4.17
CA ILE A 112 2.25 11.98 3.83
C ILE A 112 2.04 11.39 2.43
N ARG A 113 2.60 12.06 1.41
CA ARG A 113 2.37 11.75 0.00
C ARG A 113 3.53 11.04 -0.69
N ASN A 114 4.42 10.45 0.04
CA ASN A 114 5.53 9.65 -0.48
C ASN A 114 5.40 8.19 -0.09
N THR A 115 4.21 7.64 -0.32
CA THR A 115 3.80 6.29 0.09
C THR A 115 3.32 5.46 -1.10
N ILE A 116 3.61 4.16 -1.08
CA ILE A 116 3.15 3.16 -2.03
C ILE A 116 2.84 1.86 -1.30
N CYS A 117 2.21 0.89 -1.97
CA CYS A 117 2.07 -0.43 -1.40
C CYS A 117 2.39 -1.55 -2.40
N ALA A 118 2.90 -2.65 -1.85
CA ALA A 118 3.29 -3.83 -2.60
C ALA A 118 2.08 -4.74 -2.95
N GLU A 119 0.92 -4.53 -2.34
CA GLU A 119 -0.30 -5.37 -2.44
C GLU A 119 -0.11 -6.80 -1.90
N THR A 120 1.01 -7.05 -1.26
CA THR A 120 1.41 -8.30 -0.62
C THR A 120 2.28 -7.99 0.60
N SER A 121 2.50 -8.99 1.46
CA SER A 121 3.40 -8.90 2.60
C SER A 121 4.89 -9.10 2.25
N SER A 122 5.24 -8.90 0.99
CA SER A 122 6.62 -8.99 0.50
C SER A 122 6.82 -8.10 -0.72
N ILE A 123 8.06 -7.69 -0.97
CA ILE A 123 8.43 -6.94 -2.18
C ILE A 123 9.12 -7.93 -3.12
N ASN A 124 8.43 -8.30 -4.20
CA ASN A 124 8.96 -9.26 -5.15
C ASN A 124 10.15 -8.68 -5.96
N LYS A 125 10.90 -9.55 -6.65
CA LYS A 125 12.10 -9.14 -7.39
C LYS A 125 11.84 -8.06 -8.44
N TRP A 126 10.71 -8.09 -9.11
CA TRP A 126 10.38 -7.11 -10.15
C TRP A 126 10.01 -5.73 -9.56
N GLN A 127 9.38 -5.73 -8.40
CA GLN A 127 9.15 -4.50 -7.63
C GLN A 127 10.48 -3.91 -7.11
N GLN A 128 11.42 -4.75 -6.69
CA GLN A 128 12.76 -4.29 -6.35
C GLN A 128 13.49 -3.71 -7.56
N GLU A 129 13.45 -4.39 -8.72
CA GLU A 129 13.99 -3.88 -9.98
C GLU A 129 13.34 -2.55 -10.40
N PHE A 130 12.03 -2.39 -10.20
CA PHE A 130 11.34 -1.12 -10.43
C PHE A 130 11.93 0.01 -9.56
N LEU A 131 12.15 -0.23 -8.27
CA LEU A 131 12.74 0.77 -7.37
C LEU A 131 14.17 1.12 -7.79
N LEU A 132 14.98 0.15 -8.23
CA LEU A 132 16.34 0.37 -8.73
C LEU A 132 16.40 1.29 -9.95
N GLN A 133 15.34 1.35 -10.74
CA GLN A 133 15.23 2.24 -11.90
C GLN A 133 14.89 3.70 -11.51
N GLN A 134 14.55 3.96 -10.25
CA GLN A 134 14.16 5.29 -9.76
C GLN A 134 15.36 6.05 -9.20
N ASN A 135 16.06 6.81 -10.04
CA ASN A 135 17.35 7.46 -9.72
C ASN A 135 17.32 8.40 -8.50
N ASN A 136 16.14 8.95 -8.15
CA ASN A 136 16.03 9.94 -7.08
C ASN A 136 15.68 9.33 -5.71
N ILE A 137 15.34 8.04 -5.64
CA ILE A 137 15.07 7.39 -4.35
C ILE A 137 16.41 7.09 -3.66
N ARG A 138 16.52 7.43 -2.38
CA ARG A 138 17.68 7.16 -1.51
C ARG A 138 17.32 6.34 -0.28
N ASN A 139 16.13 6.61 0.27
CA ASN A 139 15.65 6.00 1.50
C ASN A 139 14.36 5.22 1.26
N ILE A 140 14.31 4.00 1.74
CA ILE A 140 13.15 3.12 1.66
C ILE A 140 12.77 2.71 3.07
N TYR A 141 11.53 2.96 3.48
CA TYR A 141 10.95 2.49 4.72
C TYR A 141 9.95 1.39 4.44
N ILE A 142 10.16 0.21 4.99
CA ILE A 142 9.22 -0.91 4.91
C ILE A 142 8.26 -0.82 6.10
N CYS A 143 7.00 -0.58 5.81
CA CYS A 143 5.93 -0.30 6.77
C CYS A 143 4.85 -1.39 6.72
N PHE A 144 5.26 -2.65 6.87
CA PHE A 144 4.34 -3.78 6.82
C PHE A 144 3.51 -3.91 8.10
N ASP A 145 2.48 -4.73 8.07
CA ASP A 145 1.55 -4.91 9.18
C ASP A 145 2.26 -5.51 10.42
N SER A 146 1.71 -5.26 11.60
CA SER A 146 2.30 -5.57 12.91
C SER A 146 2.56 -7.06 13.17
N ASP A 147 1.98 -7.95 12.36
CA ASP A 147 2.25 -9.40 12.42
C ASP A 147 3.57 -9.81 11.74
N LYS A 148 4.30 -8.87 11.11
CA LYS A 148 5.60 -9.11 10.48
C LYS A 148 6.74 -8.75 11.42
N ASN A 149 7.69 -9.68 11.58
CA ASN A 149 8.92 -9.42 12.31
C ASN A 149 10.08 -9.03 11.37
N TYR A 150 11.22 -8.68 11.94
CA TYR A 150 12.41 -8.28 11.18
C TYR A 150 12.84 -9.31 10.14
N ASN A 151 12.91 -10.59 10.51
CA ASN A 151 13.35 -11.65 9.61
C ASN A 151 12.38 -11.90 8.46
N ASP A 152 11.06 -11.78 8.71
CA ASP A 152 10.03 -11.90 7.68
C ASP A 152 10.22 -10.87 6.56
N VAL A 153 10.70 -9.68 6.90
CA VAL A 153 10.91 -8.59 5.95
C VAL A 153 12.25 -8.74 5.22
N VAL A 154 13.34 -8.96 5.95
CA VAL A 154 14.71 -8.96 5.40
C VAL A 154 14.91 -10.03 4.34
N THR A 155 14.33 -11.21 4.51
CA THR A 155 14.45 -12.33 3.56
C THR A 155 13.91 -12.02 2.17
N HIS A 156 13.08 -10.99 2.03
CA HIS A 156 12.42 -10.64 0.76
C HIS A 156 12.93 -9.35 0.11
N ILE A 157 13.96 -8.72 0.66
CA ILE A 157 14.47 -7.41 0.17
C ILE A 157 15.98 -7.38 0.00
N GLU A 158 16.63 -8.52 -0.26
CA GLU A 158 18.09 -8.69 -0.28
C GLU A 158 18.83 -7.75 -1.25
N MET A 159 18.16 -7.31 -2.32
CA MET A 159 18.77 -6.39 -3.30
C MET A 159 18.76 -4.95 -2.82
N LEU A 160 17.70 -4.53 -2.11
CA LEU A 160 17.47 -3.11 -1.80
C LEU A 160 18.57 -2.48 -0.92
N PRO A 161 19.08 -3.14 0.16
CA PRO A 161 20.08 -2.54 1.02
C PRO A 161 21.43 -2.28 0.33
N LYS A 162 21.68 -2.90 -0.82
CA LYS A 162 22.92 -2.68 -1.61
C LYS A 162 22.92 -1.33 -2.34
N PHE A 163 21.75 -0.74 -2.56
CA PHE A 163 21.57 0.47 -3.38
C PHE A 163 20.88 1.59 -2.64
N PHE A 164 20.16 1.30 -1.56
CA PHE A 164 19.34 2.25 -0.80
C PHE A 164 19.65 2.18 0.70
N ASN A 165 19.39 3.25 1.41
CA ASN A 165 19.23 3.20 2.86
C ASN A 165 17.86 2.57 3.15
N VAL A 166 17.84 1.35 3.65
CA VAL A 166 16.59 0.63 3.94
C VAL A 166 16.34 0.59 5.43
N TYR A 167 15.11 0.90 5.81
CA TYR A 167 14.64 0.94 7.19
C TYR A 167 13.40 0.06 7.32
N ILE A 168 13.30 -0.68 8.42
CA ILE A 168 12.11 -1.47 8.76
C ILE A 168 11.40 -0.79 9.93
N VAL A 169 10.13 -0.45 9.72
CA VAL A 169 9.24 0.08 10.75
C VAL A 169 8.61 -1.10 11.48
N LEU A 170 8.94 -1.28 12.76
CA LEU A 170 8.46 -2.36 13.59
C LEU A 170 7.74 -1.81 14.83
N ASP A 171 6.63 -2.43 15.20
CA ASP A 171 5.92 -2.13 16.43
C ASP A 171 6.55 -2.81 17.66
N ARG A 172 7.69 -2.26 18.10
CA ARG A 172 8.40 -2.79 19.29
C ARG A 172 7.70 -2.47 20.62
N TRP A 173 6.78 -1.53 20.62
CA TRP A 173 6.07 -1.07 21.82
C TRP A 173 4.65 -1.59 21.93
N LYS A 174 4.22 -2.42 20.97
CA LYS A 174 2.86 -2.98 20.90
C LYS A 174 1.76 -1.91 20.91
N LEU A 175 1.98 -0.85 20.14
CA LEU A 175 1.04 0.26 19.96
C LEU A 175 -0.08 -0.08 18.99
N LEU A 176 0.18 -1.03 18.09
CA LEU A 176 -0.73 -1.44 17.04
C LEU A 176 -1.53 -2.66 17.48
N GLY A 177 -2.75 -2.79 16.97
CA GLY A 177 -3.52 -4.02 17.07
C GLY A 177 -2.95 -5.13 16.17
N ASP A 178 -3.47 -6.33 16.30
CA ASP A 178 -3.10 -7.47 15.45
C ASP A 178 -3.38 -7.15 13.97
N LYS A 179 -2.39 -7.40 13.12
CA LYS A 179 -2.45 -7.13 11.67
C LYS A 179 -2.85 -5.70 11.30
N CYS A 180 -2.47 -4.73 12.13
CA CYS A 180 -2.64 -3.33 11.85
C CYS A 180 -1.39 -2.76 11.15
N SER A 181 -1.64 -1.93 10.15
CA SER A 181 -0.60 -1.12 9.52
C SER A 181 -0.12 -0.03 10.48
N PRO A 182 1.14 0.40 10.39
CA PRO A 182 1.67 1.48 11.23
C PRO A 182 0.86 2.77 11.26
N ILE A 183 0.10 3.07 10.19
CA ILE A 183 -0.76 4.28 10.12
C ILE A 183 -2.18 4.05 10.69
N ASP A 184 -2.59 2.82 10.94
CA ASP A 184 -3.96 2.53 11.38
C ASP A 184 -4.29 3.08 12.77
N CYS A 185 -3.29 3.25 13.62
CA CYS A 185 -3.44 3.85 14.95
C CYS A 185 -3.12 5.36 14.99
N GLY A 186 -3.18 6.02 13.84
CA GLY A 186 -3.04 7.47 13.71
C GLY A 186 -1.63 7.94 13.36
N LEU A 187 -1.57 9.23 12.99
CA LEU A 187 -0.36 9.85 12.45
C LEU A 187 0.78 9.90 13.48
N ASP A 188 0.49 10.24 14.73
CA ASP A 188 1.52 10.39 15.78
C ASP A 188 2.21 9.05 16.07
N ASN A 189 1.44 7.95 16.15
CA ASN A 189 2.00 6.62 16.31
C ASN A 189 2.84 6.21 15.09
N PHE A 190 2.38 6.50 13.88
CA PHE A 190 3.17 6.25 12.67
C PHE A 190 4.50 7.01 12.69
N ILE A 191 4.48 8.30 13.04
CA ILE A 191 5.69 9.14 13.12
C ILE A 191 6.66 8.55 14.15
N MET A 192 6.17 8.19 15.33
CA MET A 192 6.99 7.59 16.38
C MET A 192 7.64 6.28 15.92
N LEU A 193 6.87 5.38 15.29
CA LEU A 193 7.38 4.10 14.77
C LEU A 193 8.42 4.33 13.66
N ARG A 194 8.16 5.26 12.75
CA ARG A 194 9.06 5.63 11.64
C ARG A 194 10.38 6.18 12.16
N ASP A 195 10.34 7.08 13.13
CA ASP A 195 11.55 7.74 13.68
C ASP A 195 12.44 6.75 14.46
N ASN A 196 11.86 5.62 14.87
CA ASN A 196 12.56 4.52 15.53
C ASN A 196 12.75 3.29 14.62
N ALA A 197 12.62 3.45 13.31
CA ALA A 197 12.81 2.36 12.36
C ALA A 197 14.24 1.81 12.39
N ILE A 198 14.37 0.50 12.18
CA ILE A 198 15.67 -0.19 12.19
C ILE A 198 16.30 -0.10 10.81
N ARG A 199 17.49 0.50 10.73
CA ARG A 199 18.27 0.50 9.49
C ARG A 199 18.87 -0.88 9.25
N ILE A 200 18.69 -1.40 8.05
CA ILE A 200 19.38 -2.62 7.59
C ILE A 200 20.80 -2.23 7.20
N LYS A 201 21.77 -3.03 7.66
CA LYS A 201 23.18 -2.86 7.36
C LYS A 201 23.57 -3.69 6.15
#